data_a1b8d013bc1e967c2f4f41e30917b19d
#
_entry.id   a1b8d013bc1e967c2f4f41e30917b19d
#
_cell.length_a   1.000
_cell.length_b   1.000
_cell.length_c   1.000
_cell.angle_alpha   90.00
_cell.angle_beta   90.00
_cell.angle_gamma   90.00
#
_symmetry.space_group_name_H-M   'P 1'
#
loop_
_entity.id
_entity.type
_entity.pdbx_description
1 polymer ?
#
loop_
_entity_poly.entity_id
_entity_poly.type
_entity_poly.pdbx_seq_one_letter_code
_entity_poly.pdbx_strand_id
1 'polypeptide(L)'
;MLEVAILSGTVYGTAEEVARHAEQRLRDAGLEARHLPRIEFEALLALDPQALLVVTATTGAGETPDALQDLLDEIVANQPDWRGRPLAVIGLGDTAYGEDFCAAALQAHMRLLALGMRDLLSQLQLDASETVTPEEDAEPWLARLAERLLAAR
;
A
#
# COMPACT_ATOMS: atom_id res chain seq x y z
N MET A 1 -16.71 -10.45 -0.94
CA MET A 1 -15.26 -10.69 -0.87
C MET A 1 -14.56 -9.71 -1.79
N LEU A 2 -13.61 -8.94 -1.28
CA LEU A 2 -12.90 -7.93 -2.05
C LEU A 2 -11.60 -8.52 -2.62
N GLU A 3 -11.32 -8.28 -3.89
CA GLU A 3 -10.10 -8.80 -4.53
C GLU A 3 -8.84 -8.06 -4.03
N VAL A 4 -8.84 -6.74 -4.11
CA VAL A 4 -7.70 -5.91 -3.68
C VAL A 4 -8.19 -4.77 -2.80
N ALA A 5 -7.69 -4.71 -1.57
CA ALA A 5 -7.89 -3.56 -0.70
C ALA A 5 -6.67 -2.65 -0.81
N ILE A 6 -6.90 -1.37 -1.07
CA ILE A 6 -5.84 -0.37 -1.17
C ILE A 6 -5.90 0.49 0.09
N LEU A 7 -4.88 0.35 0.93
CA LEU A 7 -4.76 1.09 2.19
C LEU A 7 -3.78 2.24 1.98
N SER A 8 -4.12 3.42 2.46
CA SER A 8 -3.26 4.59 2.27
C SER A 8 -2.99 5.33 3.58
N GLY A 9 -1.79 5.88 3.68
CA GLY A 9 -1.41 6.80 4.75
C GLY A 9 -0.82 8.06 4.15
N THR A 10 -1.45 9.20 4.41
CA THR A 10 -1.05 10.47 3.82
C THR A 10 -0.96 11.58 4.86
N VAL A 11 -0.08 12.55 4.62
CA VAL A 11 0.01 13.78 5.40
C VAL A 11 -0.60 14.93 4.61
N TYR A 12 -0.25 15.05 3.34
CA TYR A 12 -0.67 16.16 2.47
C TYR A 12 -1.53 15.71 1.28
N GLY A 13 -1.99 14.47 1.27
CA GLY A 13 -2.88 13.97 0.23
C GLY A 13 -2.22 13.26 -0.95
N THR A 14 -0.89 13.33 -1.11
CA THR A 14 -0.21 12.72 -2.26
C THR A 14 -0.34 11.21 -2.30
N ALA A 15 -0.17 10.53 -1.16
CA ALA A 15 -0.34 9.08 -1.10
C ALA A 15 -1.76 8.67 -1.44
N GLU A 16 -2.74 9.46 -1.02
CA GLU A 16 -4.14 9.21 -1.34
C GLU A 16 -4.42 9.36 -2.82
N GLU A 17 -3.82 10.35 -3.47
CA GLU A 17 -3.94 10.53 -4.92
C GLU A 17 -3.33 9.36 -5.70
N VAL A 18 -2.16 8.89 -5.27
CA VAL A 18 -1.53 7.71 -5.87
C VAL A 18 -2.40 6.47 -5.65
N ALA A 19 -2.98 6.33 -4.47
CA ALA A 19 -3.87 5.20 -4.16
C ALA A 19 -5.13 5.22 -5.05
N ARG A 20 -5.73 6.37 -5.28
CA ARG A 20 -6.89 6.49 -6.18
C ARG A 20 -6.51 6.17 -7.61
N HIS A 21 -5.35 6.61 -8.04
CA HIS A 21 -4.85 6.29 -9.38
C HIS A 21 -4.63 4.79 -9.54
N ALA A 22 -4.04 4.15 -8.52
CA ALA A 22 -3.85 2.70 -8.49
C ALA A 22 -5.20 1.97 -8.56
N GLU A 23 -6.18 2.42 -7.79
CA GLU A 23 -7.53 1.86 -7.83
C GLU A 23 -8.08 1.86 -9.24
N GLN A 24 -8.00 2.99 -9.93
CA GLN A 24 -8.51 3.10 -11.29
C GLN A 24 -7.78 2.17 -12.25
N ARG A 25 -6.44 2.10 -12.16
CA ARG A 25 -5.65 1.25 -13.04
C ARG A 25 -5.93 -0.23 -12.82
N LEU A 26 -6.08 -0.67 -11.58
CA LEU A 26 -6.40 -2.06 -11.28
C LEU A 26 -7.81 -2.41 -11.75
N ARG A 27 -8.76 -1.52 -11.59
CA ARG A 27 -10.12 -1.70 -12.12
C ARG A 27 -10.14 -1.78 -13.62
N ASP A 28 -9.38 -0.93 -14.30
CA ASP A 28 -9.27 -0.96 -15.77
C ASP A 28 -8.71 -2.30 -16.26
N ALA A 29 -7.88 -2.96 -15.46
CA ALA A 29 -7.33 -4.27 -15.78
C ALA A 29 -8.28 -5.43 -15.46
N GLY A 30 -9.45 -5.16 -14.89
CA GLY A 30 -10.45 -6.18 -14.58
C GLY A 30 -10.42 -6.69 -13.15
N LEU A 31 -9.67 -6.04 -12.26
CA LEU A 31 -9.61 -6.42 -10.86
C LEU A 31 -10.65 -5.66 -10.03
N GLU A 32 -11.20 -6.31 -9.02
CA GLU A 32 -12.08 -5.66 -8.06
C GLU A 32 -11.22 -5.02 -6.98
N ALA A 33 -10.85 -3.76 -7.19
CA ALA A 33 -9.99 -3.01 -6.29
C ALA A 33 -10.74 -1.82 -5.69
N ARG A 34 -10.52 -1.56 -4.40
CA ARG A 34 -11.13 -0.42 -3.70
C ARG A 34 -10.10 0.29 -2.83
N HIS A 35 -10.03 1.59 -2.98
CA HIS A 35 -9.29 2.44 -2.06
C HIS A 35 -10.13 2.66 -0.81
N LEU A 36 -9.56 2.38 0.34
CA LEU A 36 -10.25 2.39 1.64
C LEU A 36 -9.52 3.36 2.59
N PRO A 37 -9.68 4.68 2.39
CA PRO A 37 -9.02 5.64 3.26
C PRO A 37 -9.60 5.56 4.67
N ARG A 38 -8.73 5.48 5.68
CA ARG A 38 -9.11 5.46 7.10
C ARG A 38 -10.09 4.36 7.48
N ILE A 39 -10.01 3.21 6.82
CA ILE A 39 -10.90 2.11 7.17
C ILE A 39 -10.57 1.56 8.56
N GLU A 40 -11.61 1.19 9.30
CA GLU A 40 -11.46 0.51 10.58
C GLU A 40 -11.10 -0.97 10.36
N PHE A 41 -10.35 -1.54 11.31
CA PHE A 41 -9.87 -2.90 11.20
C PHE A 41 -11.00 -3.92 11.02
N GLU A 42 -12.08 -3.79 11.79
CA GLU A 42 -13.21 -4.71 11.71
C GLU A 42 -13.92 -4.64 10.37
N ALA A 43 -14.05 -3.44 9.81
CA ALA A 43 -14.63 -3.26 8.48
C ALA A 43 -13.75 -3.88 7.40
N LEU A 44 -12.43 -3.77 7.54
CA LEU A 44 -11.48 -4.38 6.62
C LEU A 44 -11.58 -5.91 6.67
N LEU A 45 -11.68 -6.49 7.88
CA LEU A 45 -11.87 -7.94 8.02
C LEU A 45 -13.17 -8.40 7.35
N ALA A 46 -14.24 -7.63 7.51
CA ALA A 46 -15.54 -7.99 6.92
C ALA A 46 -15.50 -8.00 5.38
N LEU A 47 -14.66 -7.17 4.77
CA LEU A 47 -14.46 -7.17 3.32
C LEU A 47 -13.64 -8.37 2.84
N ASP A 48 -12.92 -9.02 3.73
CA ASP A 48 -12.09 -10.20 3.45
C ASP A 48 -11.21 -10.02 2.22
N PRO A 49 -10.29 -9.05 2.24
CA PRO A 49 -9.47 -8.77 1.06
C PRO A 49 -8.56 -9.94 0.70
N GLN A 50 -8.53 -10.30 -0.56
CA GLN A 50 -7.66 -11.37 -1.04
C GLN A 50 -6.23 -10.91 -1.25
N ALA A 51 -6.03 -9.61 -1.50
CA ALA A 51 -4.73 -8.98 -1.65
C ALA A 51 -4.74 -7.59 -1.02
N LEU A 52 -3.58 -7.12 -0.59
CA LEU A 52 -3.41 -5.76 -0.08
C LEU A 52 -2.41 -4.98 -0.94
N LEU A 53 -2.76 -3.75 -1.24
CA LEU A 53 -1.81 -2.75 -1.73
C LEU A 53 -1.76 -1.63 -0.68
N VAL A 54 -0.58 -1.36 -0.17
CA VAL A 54 -0.36 -0.28 0.80
C VAL A 54 0.37 0.86 0.11
N VAL A 55 -0.18 2.06 0.21
CA VAL A 55 0.42 3.28 -0.35
C VAL A 55 0.60 4.27 0.78
N THR A 56 1.82 4.54 1.17
CA THR A 56 2.05 5.40 2.33
C THR A 56 3.17 6.41 2.14
N ALA A 57 2.91 7.62 2.64
CA ALA A 57 3.94 8.61 2.87
C ALA A 57 4.70 8.27 4.15
N THR A 58 5.85 8.91 4.33
CA THR A 58 6.65 8.86 5.56
C THR A 58 6.66 10.27 6.15
N THR A 59 6.35 10.38 7.43
CA THR A 59 6.44 11.67 8.13
C THR A 59 7.90 11.99 8.45
N GLY A 60 8.17 13.24 8.85
CA GLY A 60 9.53 13.76 8.98
C GLY A 60 10.49 12.94 9.85
N ALA A 61 9.98 12.21 10.84
CA ALA A 61 10.81 11.36 11.70
C ALA A 61 10.80 9.87 11.30
N GLY A 62 10.41 9.56 10.05
CA GLY A 62 10.32 8.17 9.57
C GLY A 62 9.05 7.46 9.98
N GLU A 63 8.08 8.18 10.49
CA GLU A 63 6.86 7.60 11.04
C GLU A 63 5.79 7.38 9.97
N THR A 64 4.92 6.41 10.22
CA THR A 64 3.73 6.17 9.42
C THR A 64 2.64 7.17 9.80
N PRO A 65 1.88 7.72 8.84
CA PRO A 65 0.73 8.56 9.17
C PRO A 65 -0.26 7.86 10.10
N ASP A 66 -0.81 8.60 11.06
CA ASP A 66 -1.52 8.07 12.23
C ASP A 66 -2.61 7.04 11.94
N ALA A 67 -3.51 7.34 11.02
CA ALA A 67 -4.62 6.42 10.74
C ALA A 67 -4.14 5.07 10.20
N LEU A 68 -3.13 5.09 9.35
CA LEU A 68 -2.55 3.85 8.82
C LEU A 68 -1.75 3.11 9.89
N GLN A 69 -1.02 3.86 10.73
CA GLN A 69 -0.28 3.27 11.85
C GLN A 69 -1.21 2.51 12.79
N ASP A 70 -2.33 3.12 13.16
CA ASP A 70 -3.31 2.50 14.05
C ASP A 70 -3.87 1.22 13.44
N LEU A 71 -4.20 1.25 12.14
CA LEU A 71 -4.70 0.08 11.44
C LEU A 71 -3.66 -1.04 11.39
N LEU A 72 -2.41 -0.71 11.07
CA LEU A 72 -1.33 -1.71 11.03
C LEU A 72 -1.08 -2.32 12.41
N ASP A 73 -1.14 -1.51 13.48
CA ASP A 73 -1.00 -2.00 14.85
C ASP A 73 -2.09 -3.00 15.20
N GLU A 74 -3.33 -2.73 14.80
CA GLU A 74 -4.44 -3.65 15.03
C GLU A 74 -4.30 -4.94 14.22
N ILE A 75 -3.84 -4.84 12.97
CA ILE A 75 -3.60 -6.02 12.13
C ILE A 75 -2.53 -6.92 12.79
N VAL A 76 -1.44 -6.32 13.23
CA VAL A 76 -0.34 -7.08 13.87
C VAL A 76 -0.80 -7.69 15.18
N ALA A 77 -1.57 -6.95 15.99
CA ALA A 77 -2.05 -7.43 17.28
C ALA A 77 -3.04 -8.60 17.14
N ASN A 78 -3.90 -8.57 16.14
CA ASN A 78 -4.95 -9.56 15.95
C ASN A 78 -4.56 -10.73 15.03
N GLN A 79 -3.52 -10.57 14.25
CA GLN A 79 -2.98 -11.60 13.35
C GLN A 79 -4.04 -12.34 12.53
N PRO A 80 -4.79 -11.64 11.66
CA PRO A 80 -5.74 -12.30 10.79
C PRO A 80 -5.01 -13.33 9.91
N ASP A 81 -5.70 -14.39 9.52
CA ASP A 81 -5.07 -15.42 8.69
C ASP A 81 -5.03 -14.98 7.23
N TRP A 82 -4.06 -14.16 6.91
CA TRP A 82 -3.80 -13.69 5.56
C TRP A 82 -2.56 -14.36 4.94
N ARG A 83 -2.14 -15.49 5.48
CA ARG A 83 -0.96 -16.21 4.99
C ARG A 83 -1.11 -16.55 3.51
N GLY A 84 -0.07 -16.25 2.74
CA GLY A 84 -0.04 -16.50 1.31
C GLY A 84 -0.82 -15.51 0.46
N ARG A 85 -1.58 -14.60 1.06
CA ARG A 85 -2.29 -13.57 0.28
C ARG A 85 -1.30 -12.55 -0.27
N PRO A 86 -1.49 -12.11 -1.53
CA PRO A 86 -0.55 -11.17 -2.16
C PRO A 86 -0.48 -9.82 -1.46
N LEU A 87 0.73 -9.29 -1.37
CA LEU A 87 1.02 -7.97 -0.82
C LEU A 87 1.89 -7.19 -1.80
N ALA A 88 1.57 -5.91 -1.99
CA ALA A 88 2.41 -4.97 -2.70
C ALA A 88 2.40 -3.63 -1.97
N VAL A 89 3.49 -2.89 -2.04
CA VAL A 89 3.66 -1.63 -1.29
C VAL A 89 4.26 -0.56 -2.17
N ILE A 90 3.68 0.63 -2.10
CA ILE A 90 4.22 1.86 -2.69
C ILE A 90 4.59 2.80 -1.55
N GLY A 91 5.84 3.23 -1.52
CA GLY A 91 6.31 4.21 -0.56
C GLY A 91 6.54 5.56 -1.22
N LEU A 92 6.08 6.61 -0.55
CA LEU A 92 6.38 7.98 -0.93
C LEU A 92 7.32 8.58 0.11
N GLY A 93 8.36 9.25 -0.34
CA GLY A 93 9.33 9.86 0.54
C GLY A 93 10.08 10.95 -0.17
N ASP A 94 11.10 11.48 0.49
CA ASP A 94 11.99 12.51 -0.06
C ASP A 94 13.41 12.15 0.38
N THR A 95 14.30 11.97 -0.56
CA THR A 95 15.71 11.63 -0.26
C THR A 95 16.41 12.73 0.54
N ALA A 96 15.84 13.95 0.58
CA ALA A 96 16.35 14.99 1.46
C ALA A 96 16.29 14.62 2.94
N TYR A 97 15.43 13.66 3.33
CA TYR A 97 15.36 13.17 4.70
C TYR A 97 16.32 12.01 5.00
N GLY A 98 17.16 11.61 4.04
CA GLY A 98 18.20 10.62 4.27
C GLY A 98 17.67 9.25 4.66
N GLU A 99 18.07 8.78 5.85
CA GLU A 99 17.74 7.44 6.36
C GLU A 99 16.23 7.19 6.51
N ASP A 100 15.44 8.24 6.64
CA ASP A 100 13.99 8.11 6.83
C ASP A 100 13.23 8.02 5.50
N PHE A 101 13.96 8.04 4.38
CA PHE A 101 13.34 7.91 3.07
C PHE A 101 12.53 6.61 2.98
N CYS A 102 11.23 6.74 2.75
CA CYS A 102 10.29 5.61 2.66
C CYS A 102 10.29 4.68 3.87
N ALA A 103 10.74 5.12 5.04
CA ALA A 103 10.81 4.29 6.24
C ALA A 103 9.45 3.70 6.63
N ALA A 104 8.37 4.48 6.53
CA ALA A 104 7.03 4.01 6.84
C ALA A 104 6.61 2.85 5.93
N ALA A 105 6.87 2.95 4.64
CA ALA A 105 6.56 1.90 3.67
C ALA A 105 7.36 0.63 3.95
N LEU A 106 8.66 0.77 4.27
CA LEU A 106 9.50 -0.37 4.62
C LEU A 106 8.99 -1.08 5.87
N GLN A 107 8.60 -0.34 6.89
CA GLN A 107 8.04 -0.91 8.12
C GLN A 107 6.73 -1.64 7.87
N ALA A 108 5.81 -1.03 7.13
CA ALA A 108 4.54 -1.65 6.78
C ALA A 108 4.77 -2.94 5.99
N HIS A 109 5.66 -2.90 5.02
CA HIS A 109 6.01 -4.04 4.19
C HIS A 109 6.53 -5.20 5.05
N MET A 110 7.51 -4.92 5.93
CA MET A 110 8.11 -5.94 6.79
C MET A 110 7.08 -6.52 7.77
N ARG A 111 6.24 -5.70 8.35
CA ARG A 111 5.23 -6.16 9.31
C ARG A 111 4.20 -7.09 8.66
N LEU A 112 3.75 -6.77 7.46
CA LEU A 112 2.78 -7.60 6.75
C LEU A 112 3.41 -8.88 6.19
N LEU A 113 4.67 -8.83 5.76
CA LEU A 113 5.40 -10.05 5.39
C LEU A 113 5.59 -10.97 6.60
N ALA A 114 5.86 -10.41 7.77
CA ALA A 114 6.00 -11.19 9.01
C ALA A 114 4.68 -11.88 9.39
N LEU A 115 3.55 -11.33 8.99
CA LEU A 115 2.23 -11.93 9.17
C LEU A 115 2.03 -13.18 8.28
N GLY A 116 2.87 -13.35 7.26
CA GLY A 116 2.81 -14.47 6.33
C GLY A 116 2.28 -14.14 4.95
N MET A 117 2.03 -12.87 4.67
CA MET A 117 1.60 -12.47 3.32
C MET A 117 2.72 -12.71 2.30
N ARG A 118 2.33 -12.89 1.05
CA ARG A 118 3.27 -13.19 -0.04
C ARG A 118 3.65 -11.91 -0.77
N ASP A 119 4.96 -11.62 -0.81
CA ASP A 119 5.47 -10.46 -1.53
C ASP A 119 5.31 -10.66 -3.04
N LEU A 120 4.41 -9.92 -3.64
CA LEU A 120 4.04 -10.12 -5.04
C LEU A 120 4.97 -9.39 -6.00
N LEU A 121 5.50 -8.26 -5.58
CA LEU A 121 6.30 -7.37 -6.40
C LEU A 121 7.20 -6.54 -5.49
N SER A 122 8.42 -6.22 -5.93
CA SER A 122 9.30 -5.37 -5.14
C SER A 122 8.68 -4.00 -4.91
N GLN A 123 8.94 -3.42 -3.75
CA GLN A 123 8.38 -2.13 -3.35
C GLN A 123 8.71 -1.03 -4.35
N LEU A 124 7.71 -0.25 -4.73
CA LEU A 124 7.91 0.97 -5.49
C LEU A 124 8.18 2.11 -4.52
N GLN A 125 9.24 2.85 -4.74
CA GLN A 125 9.56 4.03 -3.94
C GLN A 125 9.56 5.26 -4.83
N LEU A 126 8.72 6.23 -4.50
CA LEU A 126 8.56 7.48 -5.24
C LEU A 126 9.20 8.61 -4.44
N ASP A 127 10.17 9.28 -5.06
CA ASP A 127 10.96 10.34 -4.43
C ASP A 127 10.42 11.71 -4.83
N ALA A 128 9.90 12.45 -3.86
CA ALA A 128 9.34 13.79 -4.09
C ALA A 128 10.39 14.79 -4.60
N SER A 129 11.68 14.53 -4.38
CA SER A 129 12.75 15.37 -4.90
C SER A 129 13.00 15.15 -6.40
N GLU A 130 12.52 14.05 -6.96
CA GLU A 130 12.79 13.68 -8.36
C GLU A 130 11.53 13.71 -9.24
N THR A 131 10.33 13.72 -8.64
CA THR A 131 9.10 13.71 -9.42
C THR A 131 8.09 14.73 -8.93
N VAL A 132 7.37 15.32 -9.88
CA VAL A 132 6.20 16.17 -9.60
C VAL A 132 4.90 15.45 -9.99
N THR A 133 5.01 14.28 -10.62
CA THR A 133 3.86 13.49 -11.10
C THR A 133 4.00 12.03 -10.65
N PRO A 134 3.89 11.77 -9.32
CA PRO A 134 4.09 10.41 -8.80
C PRO A 134 3.10 9.40 -9.39
N GLU A 135 1.89 9.82 -9.74
CA GLU A 135 0.91 8.93 -10.37
C GLU A 135 1.41 8.39 -11.71
N GLU A 136 2.02 9.25 -12.52
CA GLU A 136 2.57 8.83 -13.81
C GLU A 136 3.79 7.92 -13.64
N ASP A 137 4.64 8.23 -12.68
CA ASP A 137 5.83 7.43 -12.39
C ASP A 137 5.45 6.03 -11.89
N ALA A 138 4.30 5.87 -11.29
CA ALA A 138 3.81 4.59 -10.82
C ALA A 138 3.24 3.69 -11.94
N GLU A 139 2.93 4.24 -13.10
CA GLU A 139 2.24 3.49 -14.18
C GLU A 139 2.91 2.18 -14.58
N PRO A 140 4.22 2.14 -14.88
CA PRO A 140 4.84 0.86 -15.27
C PRO A 140 4.79 -0.20 -14.18
N TRP A 141 4.94 0.22 -12.93
CA TRP A 141 4.86 -0.67 -11.77
C TRP A 141 3.42 -1.19 -11.59
N LEU A 142 2.43 -0.31 -11.72
CA LEU A 142 1.02 -0.69 -11.60
C LEU A 142 0.61 -1.68 -12.69
N ALA A 143 1.13 -1.53 -13.91
CA ALA A 143 0.88 -2.48 -14.98
C ALA A 143 1.41 -3.88 -14.62
N ARG A 144 2.63 -3.94 -14.05
CA ARG A 144 3.19 -5.22 -13.58
C ARG A 144 2.41 -5.80 -12.42
N LEU A 145 1.97 -4.95 -11.51
CA LEU A 145 1.14 -5.38 -10.37
C LEU A 145 -0.15 -6.02 -10.86
N ALA A 146 -0.84 -5.38 -11.79
CA ALA A 146 -2.08 -5.90 -12.35
C ALA A 146 -1.87 -7.29 -12.98
N GLU A 147 -0.81 -7.45 -13.77
CA GLU A 147 -0.49 -8.74 -14.39
C GLU A 147 -0.28 -9.83 -13.34
N ARG A 148 0.46 -9.52 -12.27
CA ARG A 148 0.75 -10.50 -11.23
C ARG A 148 -0.46 -10.84 -10.39
N LEU A 149 -1.32 -9.87 -10.10
CA LEU A 149 -2.58 -10.12 -9.39
C LEU A 149 -3.51 -11.00 -10.21
N LEU A 150 -3.62 -10.74 -11.50
CA LEU A 150 -4.45 -11.57 -12.40
C LEU A 150 -3.90 -13.01 -12.48
N ALA A 151 -2.59 -13.17 -12.53
CA ALA A 151 -1.96 -14.49 -12.55
C ALA A 151 -2.12 -15.24 -11.22
N ALA A 152 -2.33 -14.53 -10.12
CA ALA A 152 -2.47 -15.11 -8.79
C ALA A 152 -3.90 -15.53 -8.44
N ARG A 153 -4.86 -15.26 -9.33
CA ARG A 153 -6.26 -15.66 -9.14
C ARG A 153 -6.44 -17.16 -8.99
#